data_aba12294568c02b80c4ec3ef4f2946b6
#
_entry.id   aba12294568c02b80c4ec3ef4f2946b6
#
_cell.length_a   1.000
_cell.length_b   1.000
_cell.length_c   1.000
_cell.angle_alpha   90.00
_cell.angle_beta   90.00
_cell.angle_gamma   90.00
#
_symmetry.space_group_name_H-M   'P 1'
#
loop_
_entity.id
_entity.type
_entity.pdbx_description
1 polymer ?
#
loop_
_entity_poly.entity_id
_entity_poly.type
_entity_poly.pdbx_seq_one_letter_code
_entity_poly.pdbx_strand_id
1 'polypeptide(L)'
;MEYKVIPFVATANHQNMNSSNIAQQLEDLIAAQTNQGWNYVRLESVSTYVQPITGCFGTETQKGYMTSYQMIVFSKEENEKSTYSSH
;
A
#
# COMPACT_ATOMS: atom_id res chain seq x y z
N MET A 1 15.13 12.79 2.75
CA MET A 1 13.81 12.24 3.14
C MET A 1 13.60 10.89 2.50
N GLU A 2 13.17 9.93 3.28
CA GLU A 2 12.87 8.59 2.78
C GLU A 2 11.37 8.41 2.62
N TYR A 3 11.00 7.59 1.66
CA TYR A 3 9.60 7.22 1.46
C TYR A 3 9.46 5.71 1.55
N LYS A 4 8.31 5.30 2.03
CA LYS A 4 7.96 3.89 2.15
C LYS A 4 6.54 3.71 1.66
N VAL A 5 6.31 2.73 0.82
CA VAL A 5 4.99 2.46 0.27
C VAL A 5 4.58 1.06 0.67
N ILE A 6 3.42 0.95 1.30
CA ILE A 6 2.93 -0.32 1.81
C ILE A 6 1.56 -0.62 1.19
N PRO A 7 1.39 -1.79 0.59
CA PRO A 7 0.07 -2.14 0.09
C PRO A 7 -0.90 -2.36 1.25
N PHE A 8 -2.12 -1.87 1.07
CA PHE A 8 -3.18 -2.06 2.05
C PHE A 8 -4.30 -2.88 1.42
N VAL A 9 -4.55 -4.03 2.00
CA VAL A 9 -5.65 -4.89 1.58
C VAL A 9 -6.47 -5.19 2.83
N ALA A 10 -7.65 -4.59 2.92
CA ALA A 10 -8.54 -4.87 4.03
C ALA A 10 -9.15 -6.25 3.83
N THR A 11 -9.31 -6.97 4.93
CA THR A 11 -9.97 -8.27 4.88
C THR A 11 -11.27 -8.20 5.65
N ALA A 12 -12.26 -8.84 5.12
CA ALA A 12 -13.57 -8.92 5.75
C ALA A 12 -14.20 -10.26 5.39
N ASN A 13 -15.05 -10.76 6.26
CA ASN A 13 -15.84 -11.93 5.95
C ASN A 13 -17.30 -11.54 6.00
N HIS A 14 -18.17 -12.49 5.67
CA HIS A 14 -19.60 -12.20 5.59
C HIS A 14 -20.20 -11.76 6.91
N GLN A 15 -19.53 -12.05 8.03
CA GLN A 15 -20.03 -11.70 9.35
C GLN A 15 -19.50 -10.34 9.82
N ASN A 16 -18.39 -9.87 9.25
CA ASN A 16 -17.70 -8.66 9.69
C ASN A 16 -17.54 -7.64 8.59
N MET A 17 -18.46 -7.61 7.64
CA MET A 17 -18.37 -6.68 6.52
C MET A 17 -18.96 -5.33 6.92
N ASN A 18 -18.20 -4.57 7.69
CA ASN A 18 -18.63 -3.22 8.04
C ASN A 18 -17.46 -2.26 7.96
N SER A 19 -17.77 -1.00 7.78
CA SER A 19 -16.75 0.01 7.56
C SER A 19 -15.89 0.24 8.80
N SER A 20 -16.45 0.04 9.99
CA SER A 20 -15.67 0.23 11.21
C SER A 20 -14.53 -0.78 11.31
N ASN A 21 -14.79 -2.02 10.91
CA ASN A 21 -13.77 -3.06 10.94
C ASN A 21 -12.66 -2.75 9.95
N ILE A 22 -13.02 -2.29 8.76
CA ILE A 22 -12.03 -1.95 7.74
C ILE A 22 -11.22 -0.74 8.16
N ALA A 23 -11.87 0.25 8.76
CA ALA A 23 -11.17 1.43 9.27
C ALA A 23 -10.17 1.05 10.36
N GLN A 24 -10.54 0.10 11.23
CA GLN A 24 -9.64 -0.34 12.28
C GLN A 24 -8.38 -0.98 11.72
N GLN A 25 -8.52 -1.78 10.66
CA GLN A 25 -7.36 -2.40 10.02
C GLN A 25 -6.41 -1.34 9.47
N LEU A 26 -6.96 -0.29 8.87
CA LEU A 26 -6.14 0.79 8.33
C LEU A 26 -5.45 1.55 9.45
N GLU A 27 -6.19 1.85 10.53
CA GLU A 27 -5.60 2.54 11.68
C GLU A 27 -4.46 1.75 12.29
N ASP A 28 -4.64 0.44 12.42
CA ASP A 28 -3.62 -0.41 13.01
C ASP A 28 -2.35 -0.41 12.18
N LEU A 29 -2.50 -0.44 10.86
CA LEU A 29 -1.34 -0.41 9.99
C LEU A 29 -0.61 0.93 10.12
N ILE A 30 -1.36 2.03 10.09
CA ILE A 30 -0.76 3.36 10.22
C ILE A 30 -0.06 3.50 11.57
N ALA A 31 -0.70 3.04 12.65
CA ALA A 31 -0.11 3.14 13.98
C ALA A 31 1.18 2.35 14.07
N ALA A 32 1.23 1.16 13.47
CA ALA A 32 2.43 0.34 13.50
C ALA A 32 3.61 1.07 12.85
N GLN A 33 3.35 1.79 11.77
CA GLN A 33 4.42 2.51 11.08
C GLN A 33 4.79 3.79 11.80
N THR A 34 3.82 4.53 12.33
CA THR A 34 4.14 5.77 13.04
C THR A 34 4.90 5.48 14.32
N ASN A 35 4.66 4.33 14.95
CA ASN A 35 5.43 3.93 16.13
C ASN A 35 6.89 3.65 15.79
N GLN A 36 7.22 3.43 14.52
CA GLN A 36 8.59 3.23 14.08
C GLN A 36 9.21 4.51 13.52
N GLY A 37 8.52 5.62 13.66
CA GLY A 37 9.04 6.91 13.23
C GLY A 37 8.63 7.34 11.84
N TRP A 38 7.76 6.59 11.19
CA TRP A 38 7.27 6.96 9.87
C TRP A 38 6.10 7.91 10.00
N ASN A 39 6.02 8.87 9.09
CA ASN A 39 4.93 9.83 9.03
C ASN A 39 3.98 9.45 7.91
N TYR A 40 2.71 9.42 8.21
CA TYR A 40 1.70 9.12 7.19
C TYR A 40 1.61 10.27 6.20
N VAL A 41 1.64 9.96 4.92
CA VAL A 41 1.50 10.96 3.87
C VAL A 41 0.10 10.89 3.25
N ARG A 42 -0.22 9.75 2.65
CA ARG A 42 -1.54 9.60 2.02
C ARG A 42 -1.76 8.16 1.59
N LEU A 43 -3.01 7.90 1.28
CA LEU A 43 -3.45 6.66 0.64
C LEU A 43 -3.58 6.92 -0.85
N GLU A 44 -2.97 6.06 -1.65
CA GLU A 44 -3.02 6.18 -3.11
C GLU A 44 -3.68 4.95 -3.71
N SER A 45 -4.47 5.19 -4.73
CA SER A 45 -5.05 4.11 -5.54
C SER A 45 -4.22 3.99 -6.81
N VAL A 46 -3.63 2.82 -7.02
CA VAL A 46 -2.74 2.60 -8.16
C VAL A 46 -3.46 1.71 -9.16
N SER A 47 -3.79 2.27 -10.31
CA SER A 47 -4.41 1.52 -11.40
C SER A 47 -3.38 0.60 -12.01
N THR A 48 -3.72 -0.66 -12.15
CA THR A 48 -2.80 -1.68 -12.59
C THR A 48 -3.44 -2.50 -13.70
N TYR A 49 -2.72 -2.67 -14.79
CA TYR A 49 -3.15 -3.54 -15.86
C TYR A 49 -2.55 -4.92 -15.67
N VAL A 50 -3.42 -5.91 -15.53
CA VAL A 50 -3.00 -7.30 -15.42
C VAL A 50 -3.02 -7.88 -16.81
N GLN A 51 -1.84 -8.31 -17.27
CA GLN A 51 -1.68 -8.78 -18.63
C GLN A 51 -2.38 -10.12 -18.84
N PRO A 52 -2.82 -10.36 -20.08
CA PRO A 52 -3.44 -11.67 -20.35
C PRO A 52 -2.41 -12.79 -20.28
N ILE A 53 -2.90 -13.98 -19.98
CA ILE A 53 -2.09 -15.19 -19.98
C ILE A 53 -2.32 -15.87 -21.32
N THR A 54 -1.23 -16.15 -22.04
CA THR A 54 -1.28 -16.77 -23.35
C THR A 54 -0.80 -18.21 -23.23
N GLY A 55 -1.58 -19.15 -23.79
CA GLY A 55 -1.22 -20.55 -23.81
C GLY A 55 -0.12 -20.83 -24.82
N CYS A 56 0.35 -22.09 -24.84
CA CYS A 56 1.51 -22.45 -25.63
C CYS A 56 1.31 -22.38 -27.13
N PHE A 57 0.09 -22.24 -27.60
CA PHE A 57 -0.16 -22.08 -29.03
C PHE A 57 -0.63 -20.68 -29.39
N GLY A 58 -0.28 -19.70 -28.51
CA GLY A 58 -0.72 -18.35 -28.76
C GLY A 58 -2.17 -18.08 -28.39
N THR A 59 -2.84 -19.06 -27.81
CA THR A 59 -4.22 -18.90 -27.40
C THR A 59 -4.28 -18.24 -26.02
N GLU A 60 -5.08 -17.20 -25.91
CA GLU A 60 -5.26 -16.48 -24.66
C GLU A 60 -6.05 -17.34 -23.67
N THR A 61 -5.46 -17.73 -22.55
CA THR A 61 -6.14 -18.53 -21.54
C THR A 61 -6.84 -17.66 -20.49
N GLN A 62 -6.35 -16.43 -20.30
CA GLN A 62 -6.97 -15.48 -19.41
C GLN A 62 -6.90 -14.11 -20.04
N LYS A 63 -8.00 -13.39 -20.01
CA LYS A 63 -8.01 -12.04 -20.56
C LYS A 63 -7.31 -11.07 -19.61
N GLY A 64 -6.69 -10.04 -20.20
CA GLY A 64 -6.16 -8.96 -19.41
C GLY A 64 -7.30 -8.13 -18.81
N TYR A 65 -7.00 -7.43 -17.74
CA TYR A 65 -8.01 -6.60 -17.08
C TYR A 65 -7.35 -5.51 -16.27
N MET A 66 -8.14 -4.51 -15.93
CA MET A 66 -7.71 -3.41 -15.07
C MET A 66 -8.16 -3.68 -13.66
N THR A 67 -7.30 -3.36 -12.71
CA THR A 67 -7.65 -3.43 -11.30
C THR A 67 -6.94 -2.29 -10.58
N SER A 68 -7.27 -2.09 -9.32
CA SER A 68 -6.66 -1.05 -8.50
C SER A 68 -6.18 -1.65 -7.20
N TYR A 69 -5.01 -1.19 -6.77
CA TYR A 69 -4.47 -1.54 -5.47
C TYR A 69 -4.32 -0.29 -4.64
N GLN A 70 -4.63 -0.41 -3.35
CA GLN A 70 -4.48 0.70 -2.43
C GLN A 70 -3.10 0.63 -1.81
N MET A 71 -2.41 1.76 -1.81
CA MET A 71 -1.06 1.87 -1.27
C MET A 71 -1.03 3.00 -0.27
N ILE A 72 -0.35 2.80 0.85
CA ILE A 72 -0.18 3.85 1.85
C ILE A 72 1.24 4.36 1.76
N VAL A 73 1.38 5.67 1.66
CA VAL A 73 2.68 6.31 1.51
C VAL A 73 3.08 6.90 2.85
N PHE A 74 4.29 6.59 3.28
CA PHE A 74 4.90 7.14 4.49
C PHE A 74 6.20 7.82 4.16
N SER A 75 6.58 8.77 4.99
CA SER A 75 7.86 9.46 4.84
C SER A 75 8.58 9.52 6.17
N LYS A 76 9.89 9.71 6.09
CA LYS A 76 10.72 9.79 7.28
C LYS A 76 11.89 10.71 6.98
N GLU A 77 12.19 11.61 7.91
CA GLU A 77 13.35 12.47 7.76
C GLU A 77 14.61 11.66 7.94
N GLU A 78 15.63 11.97 7.13
CA GLU A 78 16.93 11.32 7.26
C GLU A 78 17.64 11.89 8.48
N ASN A 79 18.31 11.01 9.15
CA ASN A 79 19.13 11.47 10.27
C ASN A 79 20.38 12.11 9.76
N GLU A 80 20.69 12.65 9.58
CA GLU A 80 21.66 13.33 9.28
C GLU A 80 22.17 14.28 9.58
N LYS A 81 21.86 13.80 9.48
CA LYS A 81 22.05 14.37 9.64
C LYS A 81 22.30 15.06 10.11
N SER A 82 22.49 14.75 10.31
CA SER A 82 22.43 15.24 10.76
C SER A 82 23.01 15.95 10.95
N THR A 83 23.40 15.74 10.73
CA THR A 83 23.86 16.36 10.91
C THR A 83 24.39 17.31 10.77
N TYR A 84 24.51 17.13 10.56
CA TYR A 84 24.81 18.02 10.48
C TYR A 84 25.12 18.86 10.66
N SER A 85 25.23 18.69 10.77
CA SER A 85 25.36 19.37 11.06
C SER A 85 25.66 20.18 11.22
N SER A 86 25.99 19.91 11.39
CA SER A 86 26.13 20.50 11.67
C SER A 86 26.38 21.27 11.61
N HIS A 87 26.71 20.92 11.61
CA HIS A 87 26.69 21.47 11.55
C HIS A 87 26.83 22.09 11.45
#